data_f91c3221db39a9df252f4a627e69e0f6
#
_entry.id   f91c3221db39a9df252f4a627e69e0f6
#
_cell.length_a   1.000
_cell.length_b   1.000
_cell.length_c   1.000
_cell.angle_alpha   90.00
_cell.angle_beta   90.00
_cell.angle_gamma   90.00
#
_symmetry.space_group_name_H-M   'P 1'
#
loop_
_entity.id
_entity.type
_entity.pdbx_description
1 polymer ?
#
loop_
_entity_poly.entity_id
_entity_poly.type
_entity_poly.pdbx_seq_one_letter_code
_entity_poly.pdbx_strand_id
1 'polypeptide(L)'
;MPSRRLPTAPPAEPEFTRKRFHVHLQVDDLARSIGFYSKLFAAEPARKECDYAKWMLEDPPVNFAISTRGSRPGIDHLGIQTDDAEELAV
;
A
#
# COMPACT_ATOMS: atom_id res chain seq x y z
N MET A 1 21.13 -1.14 -26.38
CA MET A 1 20.56 -1.56 -26.08
C MET A 1 19.96 -1.62 -25.83
N PRO A 2 20.05 -1.57 -25.89
CA PRO A 2 19.17 -1.83 -25.51
C PRO A 2 18.36 -2.07 -25.19
N SER A 3 18.20 -2.04 -25.13
CA SER A 3 17.32 -2.43 -24.71
C SER A 3 16.76 -2.93 -24.26
N ARG A 4 16.72 -3.03 -23.93
CA ARG A 4 16.13 -3.64 -23.40
C ARG A 4 15.14 -3.80 -23.22
N ARG A 5 14.94 -3.70 -23.49
CA ARG A 5 14.00 -4.03 -23.33
C ARG A 5 13.10 -4.13 -23.52
N LEU A 6 12.92 -4.18 -23.94
CA LEU A 6 11.95 -4.38 -24.17
C LEU A 6 11.07 -4.72 -24.05
N PRO A 7 10.83 -5.00 -23.82
CA PRO A 7 9.99 -5.43 -23.72
C PRO A 7 9.07 -5.71 -23.79
N THR A 8 8.85 -5.87 -23.98
CA THR A 8 7.99 -6.16 -24.23
C THR A 8 6.94 -6.28 -23.72
N ALA A 9 6.68 -6.01 -23.49
CA ALA A 9 5.70 -6.06 -23.00
C ALA A 9 4.93 -6.85 -22.97
N PRO A 10 4.45 -7.08 -22.70
CA PRO A 10 3.51 -7.60 -22.69
C PRO A 10 2.67 -7.48 -22.03
N PRO A 11 2.42 -7.59 -22.01
CA PRO A 11 1.42 -7.45 -21.84
C PRO A 11 0.57 -7.20 -21.01
N ALA A 12 0.43 -6.90 -21.08
CA ALA A 12 -0.49 -6.60 -20.49
C ALA A 12 -1.02 -7.22 -19.46
N GLU A 13 -0.85 -7.60 -18.98
CA GLU A 13 -1.33 -8.17 -18.21
C GLU A 13 -1.24 -7.96 -16.97
N PRO A 14 -0.60 -8.17 -16.37
CA PRO A 14 -0.63 -8.29 -15.00
C PRO A 14 -0.81 -7.07 -14.19
N GLU A 15 -0.59 -5.96 -14.69
CA GLU A 15 -0.75 -4.81 -13.85
C GLU A 15 -2.18 -4.60 -13.43
N PHE A 16 -3.15 -5.20 -14.11
CA PHE A 16 -4.53 -5.09 -13.71
C PHE A 16 -4.87 -6.02 -12.59
N THR A 17 -4.02 -7.01 -12.34
CA THR A 17 -4.28 -7.99 -11.30
C THR A 17 -3.17 -7.98 -10.29
N ARG A 18 -2.51 -6.84 -10.16
CA ARG A 18 -1.42 -6.73 -9.21
C ARG A 18 -1.90 -6.93 -7.80
N LYS A 19 -1.21 -7.76 -7.08
CA LYS A 19 -1.48 -7.97 -5.67
C LYS A 19 -0.62 -7.05 -4.84
N ARG A 20 -1.15 -6.57 -3.74
CA ARG A 20 -0.41 -5.77 -2.79
C ARG A 20 -0.53 -6.38 -1.43
N PHE A 21 0.55 -6.41 -0.70
CA PHE A 21 0.52 -6.81 0.69
C PHE A 21 -0.13 -5.66 1.47
N HIS A 22 -1.15 -5.97 2.24
CA HIS A 22 -1.88 -4.96 2.99
C HIS A 22 -1.45 -5.00 4.45
N VAL A 23 -1.03 -3.86 4.97
CA VAL A 23 -0.62 -3.72 6.36
C VAL A 23 -1.41 -2.57 6.95
N HIS A 24 -2.04 -2.78 8.08
CA HIS A 24 -2.74 -1.73 8.79
C HIS A 24 -2.24 -1.69 10.22
N LEU A 25 -1.70 -0.56 10.63
CA LEU A 25 -1.20 -0.37 11.99
C LEU A 25 -2.07 0.63 12.73
N GLN A 26 -2.25 0.40 14.01
CA GLN A 26 -2.81 1.40 14.90
C GLN A 26 -1.66 2.20 15.49
N VAL A 27 -1.78 3.52 15.51
CA VAL A 27 -0.75 4.39 16.03
C VAL A 27 -1.34 5.34 17.06
N ASP A 28 -0.49 5.91 17.91
CA ASP A 28 -0.93 6.85 18.93
C ASP A 28 -1.10 8.25 18.41
N ASP A 29 -0.25 8.65 17.48
CA ASP A 29 -0.18 10.04 17.01
C ASP A 29 -0.12 10.02 15.51
N LEU A 30 -1.25 10.29 14.89
CA LEU A 30 -1.36 10.17 13.44
C LEU A 30 -0.44 11.14 12.71
N ALA A 31 -0.43 12.41 13.12
CA ALA A 31 0.37 13.41 12.43
C ALA A 31 1.85 13.06 12.48
N ARG A 32 2.32 12.63 13.63
CA ARG A 32 3.72 12.27 13.79
C ARG A 32 4.06 11.03 12.96
N SER A 33 3.15 10.06 12.96
CA SER A 33 3.36 8.83 12.19
C SER A 33 3.34 9.11 10.70
N ILE A 34 2.46 10.00 10.23
CA ILE A 34 2.45 10.39 8.83
C ILE A 34 3.80 11.00 8.45
N GLY A 35 4.34 11.85 9.30
CA GLY A 35 5.64 12.45 9.03
C GLY A 35 6.74 11.41 8.89
N PHE A 36 6.73 10.44 9.80
CA PHE A 36 7.73 9.37 9.79
C PHE A 36 7.62 8.52 8.52
N TYR A 37 6.41 8.05 8.21
CA TYR A 37 6.25 7.15 7.07
C TYR A 37 6.38 7.86 5.73
N SER A 38 5.99 9.13 5.66
CA SER A 38 6.19 9.89 4.42
C SER A 38 7.67 10.00 4.08
N LYS A 39 8.50 10.18 5.11
CA LYS A 39 9.95 10.19 4.87
C LYS A 39 10.48 8.83 4.51
N LEU A 40 10.04 7.81 5.22
CA LEU A 40 10.50 6.46 4.97
C LEU A 40 10.18 6.00 3.56
N PHE A 41 8.95 6.29 3.11
CA PHE A 41 8.50 5.88 1.78
C PHE A 41 8.85 6.89 0.70
N ALA A 42 9.34 8.07 1.08
CA ALA A 42 9.61 9.16 0.14
C ALA A 42 8.35 9.51 -0.65
N ALA A 43 7.20 9.54 0.02
CA ALA A 43 5.93 9.78 -0.63
C ALA A 43 4.90 10.25 0.39
N GLU A 44 4.01 11.12 -0.07
CA GLU A 44 2.88 11.53 0.74
C GLU A 44 1.78 10.49 0.69
N PRO A 45 0.89 10.45 1.70
CA PRO A 45 -0.19 9.47 1.68
C PRO A 45 -1.08 9.66 0.46
N ALA A 46 -1.55 8.58 -0.11
CA ALA A 46 -2.51 8.61 -1.20
C ALA A 46 -3.89 9.02 -0.70
N ARG A 47 -4.16 8.76 0.58
CA ARG A 47 -5.43 9.13 1.21
C ARG A 47 -5.15 9.53 2.64
N LYS A 48 -5.83 10.58 3.11
CA LYS A 48 -5.64 11.07 4.45
C LYS A 48 -6.97 11.54 5.02
N GLU A 49 -7.29 11.10 6.23
CA GLU A 49 -8.47 11.52 6.96
C GLU A 49 -8.05 11.93 8.37
N CYS A 50 -8.97 12.39 9.19
CA CYS A 50 -8.60 12.88 10.51
C CYS A 50 -8.03 11.79 11.41
N ASP A 51 -8.37 10.53 11.16
CA ASP A 51 -7.91 9.41 11.97
C ASP A 51 -7.27 8.30 11.14
N TYR A 52 -6.85 8.59 9.90
CA TYR A 52 -6.44 7.55 8.98
C TYR A 52 -5.53 8.09 7.88
N ALA A 53 -4.56 7.31 7.47
CA ALA A 53 -3.73 7.65 6.31
C ALA A 53 -3.33 6.36 5.61
N LYS A 54 -3.18 6.43 4.30
CA LYS A 54 -2.86 5.25 3.52
C LYS A 54 -1.89 5.61 2.41
N TRP A 55 -0.89 4.76 2.22
CA TRP A 55 0.06 4.86 1.11
C TRP A 55 -0.15 3.64 0.21
N MET A 56 -0.18 3.88 -1.10
CA MET A 56 -0.27 2.80 -2.09
C MET A 56 1.08 2.74 -2.78
N LEU A 57 1.94 1.86 -2.30
CA LEU A 57 3.30 1.76 -2.79
C LEU A 57 3.37 0.81 -3.97
N GLU A 58 4.31 1.06 -4.88
CA GLU A 58 4.43 0.26 -6.09
C GLU A 58 5.61 -0.70 -6.04
N ASP A 59 6.66 -0.37 -5.30
CA ASP A 59 7.87 -1.19 -5.29
C ASP A 59 8.47 -1.19 -3.89
N PRO A 60 8.17 -2.19 -3.10
CA PRO A 60 7.28 -3.32 -3.39
C PRO A 60 5.82 -2.89 -3.38
N PRO A 61 4.92 -3.68 -3.97
CA PRO A 61 3.51 -3.31 -4.00
C PRO A 61 2.88 -3.56 -2.64
N VAL A 62 2.68 -2.49 -1.90
CA VAL A 62 2.15 -2.55 -0.53
C VAL A 62 1.07 -1.49 -0.37
N ASN A 63 -0.04 -1.88 0.22
CA ASN A 63 -1.07 -0.97 0.68
C ASN A 63 -0.83 -0.82 2.18
N PHE A 64 -0.24 0.32 2.56
CA PHE A 64 0.16 0.55 3.93
C PHE A 64 -0.74 1.61 4.56
N ALA A 65 -1.44 1.26 5.62
CA ALA A 65 -2.37 2.16 6.28
C ALA A 65 -2.05 2.28 7.76
N ILE A 66 -2.30 3.47 8.30
CA ILE A 66 -2.21 3.70 9.73
C ILE A 66 -3.46 4.42 10.18
N SER A 67 -3.86 4.21 11.42
CA SER A 67 -5.02 4.90 11.96
C SER A 67 -4.94 4.98 13.48
N THR A 68 -5.76 5.88 14.03
CA THR A 68 -5.91 5.97 15.49
C THR A 68 -7.28 5.47 15.90
N ARG A 69 -7.91 4.64 15.07
CA ARG A 69 -9.27 4.15 15.32
C ARG A 69 -9.33 3.04 16.35
N GLY A 70 -8.22 2.34 16.57
CA GLY A 70 -8.20 1.25 17.52
C GLY A 70 -7.87 1.70 18.91
N SER A 71 -7.94 0.77 19.86
CA SER A 71 -7.75 1.08 21.26
C SER A 71 -6.29 1.06 21.68
N ARG A 72 -5.41 0.46 20.90
CA ARG A 72 -3.99 0.45 21.25
C ARG A 72 -3.12 0.31 20.00
N PRO A 73 -1.88 0.81 20.07
CA PRO A 73 -0.97 0.74 18.93
C PRO A 73 -0.58 -0.70 18.61
N GLY A 74 -0.15 -0.91 17.40
CA GLY A 74 0.33 -2.19 16.93
C GLY A 74 -0.33 -2.58 15.65
N ILE A 75 -0.10 -3.80 15.22
CA ILE A 75 -0.66 -4.32 13.99
C ILE A 75 -2.16 -4.52 14.18
N ASP A 76 -2.95 -3.90 13.31
CA ASP A 76 -4.39 -4.10 13.34
C ASP A 76 -4.75 -5.34 12.53
N HIS A 77 -4.29 -5.40 11.30
CA HIS A 77 -4.51 -6.59 10.47
C HIS A 77 -3.54 -6.59 9.29
N LEU A 78 -3.39 -7.76 8.69
CA LEU A 78 -2.60 -7.95 7.49
C LEU A 78 -3.47 -8.66 6.47
N GLY A 79 -3.10 -8.54 5.21
CA GLY A 79 -3.87 -9.22 4.18
C GLY A 79 -3.20 -9.10 2.83
N ILE A 80 -3.88 -9.64 1.84
CA ILE A 80 -3.45 -9.52 0.45
C ILE A 80 -4.57 -8.82 -0.28
N GLN A 81 -4.24 -7.72 -0.92
CA GLN A 81 -5.20 -6.97 -1.72
C GLN A 81 -5.05 -7.37 -3.17
N THR A 82 -6.16 -7.54 -3.86
CA THR A 82 -6.14 -7.83 -5.27
C THR A 82 -7.01 -6.80 -5.98
N ASP A 83 -6.65 -6.48 -7.21
CA ASP A 83 -7.40 -5.54 -8.02
C ASP A 83 -8.50 -6.25 -8.82
N ASP A 84 -8.53 -7.57 -8.78
CA ASP A 84 -9.43 -8.37 -9.59
C ASP A 84 -10.30 -9.24 -8.69
N ALA A 85 -11.61 -9.01 -8.73
CA ALA A 85 -12.52 -9.76 -7.90
C ALA A 85 -12.50 -11.27 -8.23
N GLU A 86 -12.26 -11.60 -9.49
CA GLU A 86 -12.16 -13.00 -9.87
C GLU A 86 -10.95 -13.67 -9.27
N GLU A 87 -9.86 -12.95 -9.20
CA GLU A 87 -8.66 -13.45 -8.58
C GLU A 87 -8.90 -13.74 -7.11
N LEU A 88 -9.66 -12.88 -6.47
CA LEU A 88 -9.99 -13.06 -5.06
C LEU A 88 -10.87 -14.28 -4.86
N ALA A 89 -11.72 -14.57 -5.82
CA ALA A 89 -12.67 -15.66 -5.69
C ALA A 89 -12.04 -17.04 -5.81
N VAL A 90 -10.83 -17.11 -6.34
CA VAL A 90 -10.15 -18.37 -6.44
C VAL A 90 -9.54 -18.72 -5.11
#